data_65287a16a5dc18b18a9af09d198028ac
#
_entry.id   65287a16a5dc18b18a9af09d198028ac
#
_cell.length_a   1.000
_cell.length_b   1.000
_cell.length_c   1.000
_cell.angle_alpha   90.00
_cell.angle_beta   90.00
_cell.angle_gamma   90.00
#
_symmetry.space_group_name_H-M   'P 1'
#
loop_
_entity.id
_entity.type
_entity.pdbx_description
1 polymer ?
#
loop_
_entity_poly.entity_id
_entity_poly.type
_entity_poly.pdbx_seq_one_letter_code
_entity_poly.pdbx_strand_id
1 'polypeptide(L)'
;YIWREGGTFSLLRLPDLWRVSLYPAEGQSAEEAFENSSIRAQMTTIFEEGKHVDVIEKRIYKIHRRVAETYRKKRLLIAGDAAHLNSPKGGMGMNGGIHDAWCLAQKLIAIKNGSAIDVLDEYERQRRPIAVEDIGGQSHKNRARMMNSSNAERLKHLRQLQEISESYEKS
;
A
#
# COMPACT_ATOMS: atom_id res chain seq x y z
N TYR A 1 -10.33 -0.97 -7.34
CA TYR A 1 -10.84 -0.53 -6.03
C TYR A 1 -12.25 0.02 -6.22
N ILE A 2 -13.17 -0.45 -5.40
CA ILE A 2 -14.57 -0.05 -5.45
C ILE A 2 -14.94 0.57 -4.10
N TRP A 3 -15.49 1.78 -4.15
CA TRP A 3 -15.99 2.51 -2.98
C TRP A 3 -17.50 2.41 -2.95
N ARG A 4 -18.06 2.03 -1.81
CA ARG A 4 -19.51 1.94 -1.61
C ARG A 4 -19.87 2.33 -0.18
N GLU A 5 -21.14 2.52 0.06
CA GLU A 5 -21.67 2.58 1.42
C GLU A 5 -21.38 1.24 2.14
N GLY A 6 -20.88 1.31 3.36
CA GLY A 6 -20.47 0.12 4.12
C GLY A 6 -19.03 -0.36 3.86
N GLY A 7 -18.23 0.35 3.06
CA GLY A 7 -16.79 0.08 2.96
C GLY A 7 -16.24 -0.06 1.55
N THR A 8 -14.96 -0.32 1.50
CA THR A 8 -14.19 -0.45 0.27
C THR A 8 -13.75 -1.90 0.09
N PHE A 9 -13.75 -2.37 -1.13
CA PHE A 9 -13.11 -3.64 -1.49
C PHE A 9 -12.33 -3.49 -2.79
N SER A 10 -11.48 -4.45 -3.11
CA SER A 10 -10.80 -4.49 -4.40
C SER A 10 -11.00 -5.83 -5.09
N LEU A 11 -11.17 -5.77 -6.40
CA LEU A 11 -11.24 -6.93 -7.28
C LEU A 11 -10.05 -6.89 -8.23
N LEU A 12 -9.36 -7.98 -8.36
CA LEU A 12 -8.33 -8.19 -9.37
C LEU A 12 -8.67 -9.48 -10.13
N ARG A 13 -8.94 -9.32 -11.42
CA ARG A 13 -9.16 -10.48 -12.30
C ARG A 13 -7.81 -11.13 -12.61
N LEU A 14 -7.76 -12.45 -12.39
CA LEU A 14 -6.69 -13.33 -12.80
C LEU A 14 -7.23 -14.21 -13.94
N PRO A 15 -6.40 -14.99 -14.66
CA PRO A 15 -6.88 -15.77 -15.80
C PRO A 15 -8.11 -16.64 -15.50
N ASP A 16 -8.09 -17.35 -14.38
CA ASP A 16 -9.13 -18.35 -14.06
C ASP A 16 -9.91 -18.03 -12.76
N LEU A 17 -9.59 -16.94 -12.07
CA LEU A 17 -10.21 -16.60 -10.80
C LEU A 17 -10.17 -15.10 -10.50
N TRP A 18 -10.87 -14.69 -9.43
CA TRP A 18 -10.83 -13.35 -8.90
C TRP A 18 -10.13 -13.32 -7.55
N ARG A 19 -9.19 -12.41 -7.39
CA ARG A 19 -8.66 -12.05 -6.08
C ARG A 19 -9.50 -10.91 -5.52
N VAL A 20 -10.16 -11.19 -4.40
CA VAL A 20 -11.00 -10.22 -3.69
C VAL A 20 -10.30 -9.84 -2.40
N SER A 21 -10.13 -8.53 -2.16
CA SER A 21 -9.64 -8.02 -0.88
C SER A 21 -10.79 -7.38 -0.13
N LEU A 22 -11.14 -7.98 0.99
CA LEU A 22 -12.20 -7.52 1.91
C LEU A 22 -11.55 -6.89 3.15
N TYR A 23 -12.28 -6.04 3.81
CA TYR A 23 -11.86 -5.42 5.07
C TYR A 23 -12.88 -5.73 6.14
N PRO A 24 -12.45 -5.93 7.41
CA PRO A 24 -13.38 -6.05 8.52
C PRO A 24 -14.34 -4.86 8.57
N ALA A 25 -15.59 -5.11 8.93
CA ALA A 25 -16.54 -4.05 9.23
C ALA A 25 -16.10 -3.27 10.49
N GLU A 26 -16.68 -2.11 10.71
CA GLU A 26 -16.40 -1.32 11.90
C GLU A 26 -16.76 -2.13 13.18
N GLY A 27 -15.82 -2.25 14.09
CA GLY A 27 -15.97 -3.03 15.32
C GLY A 27 -15.78 -4.55 15.16
N GLN A 28 -15.60 -5.07 13.93
CA GLN A 28 -15.38 -6.49 13.68
C GLN A 28 -13.90 -6.86 13.83
N SER A 29 -13.62 -7.94 14.54
CA SER A 29 -12.26 -8.50 14.63
C SER A 29 -11.82 -9.13 13.30
N ALA A 30 -10.51 -9.34 13.13
CA ALA A 30 -9.98 -10.00 11.94
C ALA A 30 -10.42 -11.48 11.88
N GLU A 31 -10.54 -12.12 13.01
CA GLU A 31 -11.00 -13.51 13.17
C GLU A 31 -12.45 -13.65 12.74
N GLU A 32 -13.34 -12.79 13.23
CA GLU A 32 -14.76 -12.75 12.83
C GLU A 32 -14.94 -12.45 11.35
N ALA A 33 -14.14 -11.50 10.80
CA ALA A 33 -14.18 -11.18 9.38
C ALA A 33 -13.69 -12.34 8.50
N PHE A 34 -12.90 -13.25 9.04
CA PHE A 34 -12.35 -14.41 8.34
C PHE A 34 -13.30 -15.63 8.34
N GLU A 35 -14.38 -15.59 9.08
CA GLU A 35 -15.39 -16.64 9.05
C GLU A 35 -16.08 -16.72 7.68
N ASN A 36 -16.43 -17.96 7.29
CA ASN A 36 -17.09 -18.19 5.98
C ASN A 36 -18.42 -17.46 5.86
N SER A 37 -19.17 -17.34 6.94
CA SER A 37 -20.43 -16.59 7.03
C SER A 37 -20.21 -15.10 6.72
N SER A 38 -19.21 -14.51 7.34
CA SER A 38 -18.86 -13.10 7.18
C SER A 38 -18.37 -12.80 5.74
N ILE A 39 -17.50 -13.68 5.21
CA ILE A 39 -17.02 -13.57 3.83
C ILE A 39 -18.19 -13.67 2.85
N ARG A 40 -19.07 -14.66 3.00
CA ARG A 40 -20.25 -14.84 2.14
C ARG A 40 -21.17 -13.63 2.19
N ALA A 41 -21.46 -13.10 3.38
CA ALA A 41 -22.28 -11.90 3.55
C ALA A 41 -21.68 -10.70 2.80
N GLN A 42 -20.37 -10.51 2.82
CA GLN A 42 -19.71 -9.47 2.04
C GLN A 42 -19.73 -9.76 0.52
N MET A 43 -19.58 -11.02 0.12
CA MET A 43 -19.59 -11.40 -1.29
C MET A 43 -20.97 -11.21 -1.93
N THR A 44 -22.07 -11.50 -1.22
CA THR A 44 -23.43 -11.23 -1.73
C THR A 44 -23.70 -9.76 -2.01
N THR A 45 -23.02 -8.86 -1.31
CA THR A 45 -23.11 -7.42 -1.59
C THR A 45 -22.27 -6.96 -2.78
N ILE A 46 -21.35 -7.79 -3.26
CA ILE A 46 -20.45 -7.49 -4.40
C ILE A 46 -20.99 -8.12 -5.68
N PHE A 47 -21.52 -9.32 -5.59
CA PHE A 47 -22.06 -10.07 -6.70
C PHE A 47 -23.59 -10.14 -6.59
N GLU A 48 -24.27 -10.16 -7.71
CA GLU A 48 -25.73 -10.25 -7.76
C GLU A 48 -26.26 -11.47 -7.00
N GLU A 49 -27.40 -11.32 -6.35
CA GLU A 49 -28.09 -12.42 -5.66
C GLU A 49 -28.29 -13.61 -6.61
N GLY A 50 -27.98 -14.82 -6.12
CA GLY A 50 -28.10 -16.06 -6.85
C GLY A 50 -26.84 -16.53 -7.59
N LYS A 51 -25.80 -15.73 -7.67
CA LYS A 51 -24.50 -16.21 -8.17
C LYS A 51 -23.76 -16.95 -7.07
N HIS A 52 -23.55 -18.22 -7.28
CA HIS A 52 -22.70 -19.02 -6.39
C HIS A 52 -21.24 -18.61 -6.60
N VAL A 53 -20.57 -18.25 -5.50
CA VAL A 53 -19.16 -17.90 -5.50
C VAL A 53 -18.41 -18.88 -4.61
N ASP A 54 -17.54 -19.68 -5.23
CA ASP A 54 -16.67 -20.59 -4.51
C ASP A 54 -15.43 -19.85 -3.98
N VAL A 55 -15.20 -19.96 -2.69
CA VAL A 55 -13.98 -19.46 -2.06
C VAL A 55 -12.94 -20.56 -2.08
N ILE A 56 -12.01 -20.49 -3.04
CA ILE A 56 -10.95 -21.49 -3.23
C ILE A 56 -9.89 -21.35 -2.13
N GLU A 57 -9.52 -20.12 -1.80
CA GLU A 57 -8.50 -19.83 -0.80
C GLU A 57 -8.82 -18.53 -0.07
N LYS A 58 -8.49 -18.46 1.21
CA LYS A 58 -8.59 -17.25 2.01
C LYS A 58 -7.37 -17.06 2.89
N ARG A 59 -6.92 -15.81 3.03
CA ARG A 59 -5.77 -15.45 3.87
C ARG A 59 -6.04 -14.14 4.60
N ILE A 60 -5.62 -14.07 5.86
CA ILE A 60 -5.55 -12.80 6.58
C ILE A 60 -4.21 -12.14 6.26
N TYR A 61 -4.27 -10.92 5.81
CA TYR A 61 -3.08 -10.11 5.55
C TYR A 61 -3.00 -8.95 6.55
N LYS A 62 -2.06 -9.06 7.49
CA LYS A 62 -1.81 -8.00 8.47
C LYS A 62 -0.91 -6.94 7.85
N ILE A 63 -1.39 -5.70 7.84
CA ILE A 63 -0.64 -4.56 7.29
C ILE A 63 0.18 -3.95 8.42
N HIS A 64 1.49 -3.94 8.26
CA HIS A 64 2.42 -3.28 9.16
C HIS A 64 2.95 -1.99 8.53
N ARG A 65 3.23 -1.02 9.39
CA ARG A 65 3.89 0.24 9.02
C ARG A 65 5.05 0.42 9.98
N ARG A 66 6.26 0.28 9.47
CA ARG A 66 7.47 0.36 10.29
C ARG A 66 8.58 0.95 9.46
N VAL A 67 9.44 1.75 10.08
CA VAL A 67 10.71 2.20 9.52
C VAL A 67 11.78 1.86 10.53
N ALA A 68 12.89 1.28 10.06
CA ALA A 68 14.04 1.00 10.88
C ALA A 68 14.64 2.31 11.42
N GLU A 69 15.16 2.27 12.64
CA GLU A 69 15.83 3.42 13.27
C GLU A 69 17.05 3.87 12.48
N THR A 70 17.80 2.91 11.93
CA THR A 70 18.97 3.15 11.09
C THR A 70 18.96 2.21 9.90
N TYR A 71 19.45 2.67 8.74
CA TYR A 71 19.62 1.86 7.54
C TYR A 71 21.05 1.31 7.41
N ARG A 72 21.97 1.86 8.21
CA ARG A 72 23.38 1.46 8.25
C ARG A 72 23.86 1.24 9.68
N LYS A 73 24.54 0.14 9.92
CA LYS A 73 25.34 -0.07 11.14
C LYS A 73 26.69 -0.64 10.76
N LYS A 74 27.72 0.21 10.76
CA LYS A 74 29.07 -0.14 10.27
C LYS A 74 29.02 -0.63 8.81
N ARG A 75 29.22 -1.94 8.57
CA ARG A 75 29.19 -2.57 7.24
C ARG A 75 27.88 -3.29 6.95
N LEU A 76 26.94 -3.30 7.88
CA LEU A 76 25.59 -3.85 7.66
C LEU A 76 24.70 -2.75 7.09
N LEU A 77 23.98 -3.09 6.07
CA LEU A 77 23.04 -2.22 5.36
C LEU A 77 21.72 -2.96 5.16
N ILE A 78 20.63 -2.25 5.26
CA ILE A 78 19.28 -2.77 4.99
C ILE A 78 18.60 -1.88 3.94
N ALA A 79 17.73 -2.48 3.12
CA ALA A 79 17.00 -1.81 2.05
C ALA A 79 15.64 -2.46 1.85
N GLY A 80 14.69 -1.74 1.22
CA GLY A 80 13.36 -2.25 0.93
C GLY A 80 12.59 -2.65 2.19
N ASP A 81 11.86 -3.76 2.15
CA ASP A 81 11.01 -4.24 3.24
C ASP A 81 11.77 -4.52 4.56
N ALA A 82 13.08 -4.76 4.49
CA ALA A 82 13.94 -4.87 5.68
C ALA A 82 14.15 -3.50 6.36
N ALA A 83 14.11 -2.41 5.61
CA ALA A 83 14.30 -1.04 6.08
C ALA A 83 12.96 -0.34 6.40
N HIS A 84 11.93 -0.57 5.60
CA HIS A 84 10.61 0.05 5.79
C HIS A 84 9.47 -0.81 5.24
N LEU A 85 8.39 -0.89 6.00
CA LEU A 85 7.15 -1.54 5.60
C LEU A 85 6.06 -0.49 5.39
N ASN A 86 5.52 -0.46 4.19
CA ASN A 86 4.45 0.45 3.80
C ASN A 86 3.11 -0.28 3.66
N SER A 87 2.02 0.48 3.80
CA SER A 87 0.71 -0.03 3.41
C SER A 87 0.67 -0.28 1.90
N PRO A 88 0.15 -1.44 1.43
CA PRO A 88 0.00 -1.71 0.00
C PRO A 88 -0.95 -0.72 -0.71
N LYS A 89 -1.77 0.01 0.04
CA LYS A 89 -2.73 0.98 -0.49
C LYS A 89 -2.09 2.22 -1.14
N GLY A 90 -0.78 2.40 -1.04
CA GLY A 90 -0.07 3.50 -1.69
C GLY A 90 0.74 3.06 -2.91
N GLY A 91 0.93 1.75 -3.12
CA GLY A 91 1.82 1.23 -4.18
C GLY A 91 3.30 1.60 -3.99
N MET A 92 3.67 2.11 -2.81
CA MET A 92 5.00 2.69 -2.57
C MET A 92 6.04 1.69 -2.08
N GLY A 93 5.64 0.52 -1.56
CA GLY A 93 6.59 -0.45 -0.98
C GLY A 93 7.63 -0.92 -1.98
N MET A 94 7.20 -1.57 -3.06
CA MET A 94 8.10 -2.05 -4.12
C MET A 94 8.91 -0.92 -4.74
N ASN A 95 8.27 0.19 -5.10
CA ASN A 95 8.94 1.34 -5.70
C ASN A 95 9.98 1.94 -4.75
N GLY A 96 9.67 2.11 -3.48
CA GLY A 96 10.61 2.54 -2.44
C GLY A 96 11.82 1.61 -2.36
N GLY A 97 11.61 0.30 -2.33
CA GLY A 97 12.67 -0.71 -2.32
C GLY A 97 13.57 -0.67 -3.56
N ILE A 98 13.01 -0.45 -4.76
CA ILE A 98 13.78 -0.27 -6.00
C ILE A 98 14.67 0.98 -5.91
N HIS A 99 14.11 2.09 -5.43
CA HIS A 99 14.88 3.32 -5.23
C HIS A 99 15.99 3.17 -4.17
N ASP A 100 15.73 2.41 -3.10
CA ASP A 100 16.75 2.09 -2.10
C ASP A 100 17.90 1.29 -2.73
N ALA A 101 17.57 0.22 -3.45
CA ALA A 101 18.56 -0.63 -4.10
C ALA A 101 19.41 0.17 -5.11
N TRP A 102 18.79 1.03 -5.90
CA TRP A 102 19.49 1.91 -6.82
C TRP A 102 20.44 2.87 -6.11
N CYS A 103 19.95 3.59 -5.11
CA CYS A 103 20.74 4.52 -4.32
C CYS A 103 21.95 3.82 -3.67
N LEU A 104 21.70 2.67 -3.04
CA LEU A 104 22.76 1.88 -2.39
C LEU A 104 23.78 1.36 -3.38
N ALA A 105 23.36 0.86 -4.54
CA ALA A 105 24.24 0.37 -5.59
C ALA A 105 25.22 1.49 -6.08
N GLN A 106 24.74 2.70 -6.26
CA GLN A 106 25.59 3.84 -6.63
C GLN A 106 26.68 4.14 -5.58
N LYS A 107 26.33 4.06 -4.28
CA LYS A 107 27.30 4.25 -3.20
C LYS A 107 28.35 3.14 -3.16
N LEU A 108 27.94 1.89 -3.36
CA LEU A 108 28.84 0.74 -3.42
C LEU A 108 29.79 0.83 -4.64
N ILE A 109 29.29 1.27 -5.78
CA ILE A 109 30.14 1.51 -6.98
C ILE A 109 31.14 2.62 -6.70
N ALA A 110 30.75 3.70 -6.04
CA ALA A 110 31.66 4.78 -5.67
C ALA A 110 32.80 4.27 -4.78
N ILE A 111 32.49 3.43 -3.78
CA ILE A 111 33.51 2.81 -2.91
C ILE A 111 34.44 1.92 -3.72
N LYS A 112 33.88 1.10 -4.62
CA LYS A 112 34.70 0.26 -5.52
C LYS A 112 35.68 1.10 -6.36
N ASN A 113 35.29 2.33 -6.70
CA ASN A 113 36.10 3.27 -7.47
C ASN A 113 36.99 4.17 -6.59
N GLY A 114 37.15 3.86 -5.30
CA GLY A 114 38.08 4.52 -4.39
C GLY A 114 37.48 5.58 -3.47
N SER A 115 36.16 5.77 -3.46
CA SER A 115 35.53 6.67 -2.48
C SER A 115 35.61 6.10 -1.07
N ALA A 116 35.65 6.99 -0.07
CA ALA A 116 35.63 6.59 1.33
C ALA A 116 34.31 5.87 1.70
N ILE A 117 34.38 4.96 2.67
CA ILE A 117 33.25 4.16 3.11
C ILE A 117 32.10 5.02 3.70
N ASP A 118 32.41 6.23 4.11
CA ASP A 118 31.44 7.17 4.70
C ASP A 118 30.39 7.66 3.69
N VAL A 119 30.62 7.45 2.39
CA VAL A 119 29.58 7.70 1.37
C VAL A 119 28.33 6.86 1.60
N LEU A 120 28.40 5.76 2.35
CA LEU A 120 27.25 4.97 2.74
C LEU A 120 26.31 5.67 3.74
N ASP A 121 26.80 6.67 4.48
CA ASP A 121 25.95 7.47 5.36
C ASP A 121 24.98 8.36 4.58
N GLU A 122 25.34 8.68 3.33
CA GLU A 122 24.45 9.39 2.43
C GLU A 122 23.24 8.56 2.00
N TYR A 123 23.39 7.23 1.92
CA TYR A 123 22.29 6.34 1.61
C TYR A 123 21.18 6.48 2.66
N GLU A 124 21.52 6.40 3.94
CA GLU A 124 20.54 6.56 5.03
C GLU A 124 19.94 7.98 5.01
N ARG A 125 20.76 9.01 4.88
CA ARG A 125 20.30 10.41 4.83
C ARG A 125 19.34 10.70 3.67
N GLN A 126 19.51 10.04 2.53
CA GLN A 126 18.70 10.23 1.35
C GLN A 126 17.42 9.40 1.37
N ARG A 127 17.47 8.18 1.91
CA ARG A 127 16.36 7.25 1.78
C ARG A 127 15.43 7.16 2.98
N ARG A 128 16.00 7.19 4.19
CA ARG A 128 15.21 7.06 5.40
C ARG A 128 14.18 8.18 5.63
N PRO A 129 14.49 9.47 5.41
CA PRO A 129 13.49 10.54 5.56
C PRO A 129 12.30 10.36 4.62
N ILE A 130 12.53 9.97 3.37
CA ILE A 130 11.47 9.71 2.39
C ILE A 130 10.54 8.59 2.88
N ALA A 131 11.09 7.49 3.40
CA ALA A 131 10.30 6.40 3.94
C ALA A 131 9.46 6.86 5.16
N VAL A 132 10.00 7.70 6.03
CA VAL A 132 9.27 8.27 7.17
C VAL A 132 8.13 9.18 6.70
N GLU A 133 8.38 10.03 5.72
CA GLU A 133 7.38 10.95 5.16
C GLU A 133 6.27 10.20 4.41
N ASP A 134 6.63 9.24 3.56
CA ASP A 134 5.67 8.41 2.81
C ASP A 134 4.79 7.58 3.75
N ILE A 135 5.38 6.98 4.78
CA ILE A 135 4.63 6.21 5.78
C ILE A 135 3.76 7.14 6.63
N GLY A 136 4.25 8.33 6.99
CA GLY A 136 3.51 9.32 7.77
C GLY A 136 2.40 10.02 7.00
N GLY A 137 2.63 10.33 5.72
CA GLY A 137 1.80 11.22 4.92
C GLY A 137 0.86 10.52 3.93
N GLN A 138 1.40 10.03 2.83
CA GLN A 138 0.60 9.56 1.68
C GLN A 138 -0.23 8.31 2.00
N SER A 139 0.37 7.35 2.68
CA SER A 139 -0.31 6.11 3.06
C SER A 139 -1.45 6.38 4.06
N HIS A 140 -1.29 7.35 4.95
CA HIS A 140 -2.34 7.75 5.89
C HIS A 140 -3.49 8.48 5.17
N LYS A 141 -3.18 9.41 4.29
CA LYS A 141 -4.17 10.13 3.47
C LYS A 141 -4.96 9.17 2.57
N ASN A 142 -4.29 8.23 1.92
CA ASN A 142 -4.94 7.23 1.08
C ASN A 142 -5.85 6.31 1.89
N ARG A 143 -5.40 5.87 3.08
CA ARG A 143 -6.24 5.07 3.97
C ARG A 143 -7.47 5.85 4.46
N ALA A 144 -7.29 7.09 4.90
CA ALA A 144 -8.40 7.93 5.34
C ALA A 144 -9.43 8.14 4.22
N ARG A 145 -8.97 8.39 2.98
CA ARG A 145 -9.86 8.47 1.81
C ARG A 145 -10.63 7.19 1.56
N MET A 146 -9.98 6.03 1.68
CA MET A 146 -10.61 4.73 1.42
C MET A 146 -11.58 4.29 2.51
N MET A 147 -11.37 4.72 3.74
CA MET A 147 -12.24 4.42 4.88
C MET A 147 -13.39 5.43 5.04
N ASN A 148 -13.31 6.56 4.35
CA ASN A 148 -14.34 7.58 4.45
C ASN A 148 -15.62 7.12 3.74
N SER A 149 -16.68 6.92 4.53
CA SER A 149 -17.99 6.46 4.06
C SER A 149 -18.91 7.59 3.61
N SER A 150 -18.51 8.86 3.82
CA SER A 150 -19.33 10.03 3.45
C SER A 150 -19.44 10.21 1.94
N ASN A 151 -20.66 10.13 1.41
CA ASN A 151 -20.93 10.38 -0.01
C ASN A 151 -20.54 11.79 -0.45
N ALA A 152 -20.69 12.79 0.43
CA ALA A 152 -20.33 14.18 0.12
C ALA A 152 -18.81 14.35 -0.13
N GLU A 153 -17.98 13.74 0.70
CA GLU A 153 -16.52 13.80 0.52
C GLU A 153 -16.03 12.97 -0.67
N ARG A 154 -16.69 11.85 -0.95
CA ARG A 154 -16.41 11.06 -2.17
C ARG A 154 -16.70 11.86 -3.43
N LEU A 155 -17.84 12.53 -3.51
CA LEU A 155 -18.22 13.39 -4.63
C LEU A 155 -17.24 14.56 -4.80
N LYS A 156 -16.81 15.17 -3.69
CA LYS A 156 -15.79 16.22 -3.71
C LYS A 156 -14.47 15.72 -4.30
N HIS A 157 -14.03 14.52 -3.89
CA HIS A 157 -12.80 13.92 -4.41
C HIS A 157 -12.91 13.55 -5.89
N LEU A 158 -14.03 13.00 -6.33
CA LEU A 158 -14.28 12.70 -7.74
C LEU A 158 -14.23 13.96 -8.61
N ARG A 159 -14.83 15.06 -8.15
CA ARG A 159 -14.73 16.36 -8.84
C ARG A 159 -13.28 16.83 -8.96
N GLN A 160 -12.48 16.74 -7.90
CA GLN A 160 -11.06 17.08 -7.96
C GLN A 160 -10.28 16.23 -8.98
N LEU A 161 -10.54 14.92 -9.04
CA LEU A 161 -9.93 14.04 -10.03
C LEU A 161 -10.36 14.39 -11.45
N GLN A 162 -11.62 14.75 -11.65
CA GLN A 162 -12.14 15.17 -12.94
C GLN A 162 -11.48 16.49 -13.38
N GLU A 163 -11.37 17.48 -12.49
CA GLU A 163 -10.68 18.75 -12.77
C GLU A 163 -9.22 18.55 -13.18
N ILE A 164 -8.51 17.62 -12.50
CA ILE A 164 -7.13 17.26 -12.84
C ILE A 164 -7.08 16.60 -14.22
N SER A 165 -7.97 15.67 -14.52
CA SER A 165 -8.05 15.00 -15.83
C SER A 165 -8.29 16.03 -16.96
N GLU A 166 -9.26 16.93 -16.78
CA GLU A 166 -9.56 17.97 -17.76
C GLU A 166 -8.42 19.00 -17.94
N SER A 167 -7.60 19.22 -16.91
CA SER A 167 -6.43 20.10 -17.01
C SER A 167 -5.28 19.46 -17.81
N TYR A 168 -5.15 18.13 -17.76
CA TYR A 168 -4.16 17.37 -18.53
C TYR A 168 -4.48 17.33 -20.03
N GLU A 169 -5.76 17.30 -20.38
CA GLU A 169 -6.19 17.33 -21.80
C GLU A 169 -6.01 18.71 -22.47
N LYS A 170 -5.80 19.76 -21.67
CA LYS A 170 -5.62 21.15 -22.16
C LYS A 170 -4.15 21.58 -22.23
N SER A 171 -3.21 20.76 -21.80
CA SER A 171 -1.77 21.00 -21.83
C SER A 171 -1.08 20.14 -22.90
#